data_d35465f29c86f284011f5634384a517f
#
_entry.id   d35465f29c86f284011f5634384a517f
#
_cell.length_a   1.000
_cell.length_b   1.000
_cell.length_c   1.000
_cell.angle_alpha   90.00
_cell.angle_beta   90.00
_cell.angle_gamma   90.00
#
_symmetry.space_group_name_H-M   'P 1'
#
loop_
_entity.id
_entity.type
_entity.pdbx_description
1 polymer ?
#
loop_
_entity_poly.entity_id
_entity_poly.type
_entity_poly.pdbx_seq_one_letter_code
_entity_poly.pdbx_strand_id
1 'polypeptide(L)'
;MKRSRGRRPRSVTEDSLSTYLREIAKYPLLTREQEAALARQARRGDAAALDRLVTSNLRFVVSVAKKYHNERMSLSDLMDEGNLGLMRAAERFDERRKTRFISYAVWWIRQAILQALADQSHIIRIPLSRAAALHRAGKQANALGQALGRDPTHEELSASMGASERVVIDTMQLARNYVSLDAPVGTADDARLLDYLPDDMSPAPDDEIAESVRQDFVRGALERLKGREAIVLKLYFGFDGNEPLTLEEIGLRLGVTRERVRQIKERALFRLRKSESRMLAAV
;
A
#
# COMPACT_ATOMS: atom_id res chain seq x y z
N MET A 1 8.92 -51.93 -7.90
CA MET A 1 9.46 -50.86 -7.03
C MET A 1 8.42 -49.80 -6.82
N LYS A 2 7.73 -49.81 -5.68
CA LYS A 2 6.70 -48.81 -5.30
C LYS A 2 7.40 -47.54 -4.80
N ARG A 3 7.31 -46.44 -5.55
CA ARG A 3 7.79 -45.12 -5.07
C ARG A 3 6.91 -44.66 -3.93
N SER A 4 7.44 -44.57 -2.71
CA SER A 4 6.81 -43.97 -1.57
C SER A 4 6.63 -42.45 -1.87
N ARG A 5 5.40 -42.00 -1.98
CA ARG A 5 5.08 -40.56 -2.00
C ARG A 5 5.45 -39.99 -0.64
N GLY A 6 6.58 -39.30 -0.56
CA GLY A 6 6.99 -38.55 0.62
C GLY A 6 5.90 -37.55 1.00
N ARG A 7 5.36 -37.68 2.22
CA ARG A 7 4.48 -36.68 2.82
C ARG A 7 5.27 -35.36 2.91
N ARG A 8 4.84 -34.32 2.19
CA ARG A 8 5.32 -32.95 2.41
C ARG A 8 5.09 -32.61 3.88
N PRO A 9 6.05 -31.94 4.57
CA PRO A 9 5.83 -31.47 5.94
C PRO A 9 4.60 -30.56 5.96
N ARG A 10 3.62 -30.88 6.81
CA ARG A 10 2.45 -30.03 7.05
C ARG A 10 2.96 -28.71 7.65
N SER A 11 2.50 -27.59 7.12
CA SER A 11 2.82 -26.28 7.71
C SER A 11 2.21 -26.18 9.10
N VAL A 12 2.86 -25.46 10.00
CA VAL A 12 2.39 -25.25 11.40
C VAL A 12 0.94 -24.72 11.43
N THR A 13 0.57 -23.94 10.43
CA THR A 13 -0.79 -23.38 10.24
C THR A 13 -1.84 -24.44 9.90
N GLU A 14 -1.48 -25.50 9.13
CA GLU A 14 -2.40 -26.60 8.82
C GLU A 14 -2.68 -27.45 10.08
N ASP A 15 -1.72 -27.60 10.97
CA ASP A 15 -1.88 -28.33 12.22
C ASP A 15 -2.74 -27.56 13.22
N SER A 16 -2.63 -26.22 13.31
CA SER A 16 -3.46 -25.38 14.19
C SER A 16 -4.92 -25.37 13.74
N LEU A 17 -5.18 -25.21 12.44
CA LEU A 17 -6.52 -25.26 11.88
C LEU A 17 -7.18 -26.63 12.09
N SER A 18 -6.44 -27.71 11.87
CA SER A 18 -6.95 -29.07 12.09
C SER A 18 -7.30 -29.32 13.53
N THR A 19 -6.53 -28.78 14.47
CA THR A 19 -6.79 -28.86 15.92
C THR A 19 -8.04 -28.08 16.30
N TYR A 20 -8.17 -26.84 15.83
CA TYR A 20 -9.38 -26.02 16.04
C TYR A 20 -10.63 -26.72 15.53
N LEU A 21 -10.61 -27.24 14.28
CA LEU A 21 -11.77 -27.95 13.72
C LEU A 21 -12.16 -29.18 14.53
N ARG A 22 -11.17 -29.88 15.11
CA ARG A 22 -11.41 -31.04 15.99
C ARG A 22 -12.01 -30.62 17.31
N GLU A 23 -11.62 -29.48 17.86
CA GLU A 23 -12.14 -28.95 19.11
C GLU A 23 -13.59 -28.49 18.97
N ILE A 24 -13.91 -27.70 17.96
CA ILE A 24 -15.29 -27.25 17.74
C ILE A 24 -16.25 -28.37 17.41
N ALA A 25 -15.77 -29.52 16.88
CA ALA A 25 -16.59 -30.68 16.61
C ALA A 25 -17.09 -31.36 17.86
N LYS A 26 -16.45 -31.14 19.02
CA LYS A 26 -16.88 -31.75 20.32
C LYS A 26 -18.16 -31.13 20.86
N TYR A 27 -18.49 -29.91 20.45
CA TYR A 27 -19.68 -29.21 20.94
C TYR A 27 -20.95 -29.69 20.19
N PRO A 28 -21.97 -30.16 20.91
CA PRO A 28 -23.22 -30.62 20.29
C PRO A 28 -24.02 -29.45 19.72
N LEU A 29 -24.78 -29.71 18.67
CA LEU A 29 -25.72 -28.74 18.12
C LEU A 29 -26.88 -28.53 19.09
N LEU A 30 -27.33 -27.29 19.25
CA LEU A 30 -28.42 -26.89 20.13
C LEU A 30 -29.76 -27.09 19.44
N THR A 31 -30.77 -27.53 20.24
CA THR A 31 -32.18 -27.47 19.83
C THR A 31 -32.68 -26.03 19.92
N ARG A 32 -33.79 -25.72 19.25
CA ARG A 32 -34.42 -24.39 19.30
C ARG A 32 -34.78 -23.97 20.74
N GLU A 33 -35.20 -24.90 21.57
CA GLU A 33 -35.55 -24.65 22.97
C GLU A 33 -34.30 -24.30 23.79
N GLN A 34 -33.22 -25.05 23.56
CA GLN A 34 -31.93 -24.79 24.22
C GLN A 34 -31.33 -23.43 23.78
N GLU A 35 -31.39 -23.08 22.47
CA GLU A 35 -30.99 -21.76 21.98
C GLU A 35 -31.74 -20.63 22.72
N ALA A 36 -33.08 -20.77 22.86
CA ALA A 36 -33.91 -19.78 23.53
C ALA A 36 -33.67 -19.72 25.06
N ALA A 37 -33.36 -20.84 25.69
CA ALA A 37 -33.04 -20.90 27.12
C ALA A 37 -31.70 -20.22 27.40
N LEU A 38 -30.65 -20.55 26.63
CA LEU A 38 -29.31 -19.95 26.74
C LEU A 38 -29.37 -18.45 26.44
N ALA A 39 -30.09 -18.03 25.42
CA ALA A 39 -30.24 -16.61 25.09
C ALA A 39 -30.89 -15.80 26.22
N ARG A 40 -31.90 -16.39 26.91
CA ARG A 40 -32.52 -15.75 28.08
C ARG A 40 -31.57 -15.62 29.27
N GLN A 41 -30.72 -16.63 29.50
CA GLN A 41 -29.70 -16.60 30.56
C GLN A 41 -28.60 -15.59 30.22
N ALA A 42 -28.09 -15.61 29.00
CA ALA A 42 -27.09 -14.65 28.52
C ALA A 42 -27.56 -13.19 28.66
N ARG A 43 -28.82 -12.90 28.33
CA ARG A 43 -29.44 -11.57 28.55
C ARG A 43 -29.49 -11.13 30.00
N ARG A 44 -29.55 -12.07 30.95
CA ARG A 44 -29.51 -11.81 32.40
C ARG A 44 -28.05 -11.59 32.91
N GLY A 45 -27.06 -11.64 32.03
CA GLY A 45 -25.68 -11.48 32.38
C GLY A 45 -24.91 -12.78 32.63
N ASP A 46 -25.46 -13.93 32.31
CA ASP A 46 -24.76 -15.20 32.43
C ASP A 46 -23.79 -15.40 31.28
N ALA A 47 -22.50 -15.17 31.58
CA ALA A 47 -21.39 -15.31 30.60
C ALA A 47 -21.24 -16.78 30.15
N ALA A 48 -21.45 -17.78 31.03
CA ALA A 48 -21.33 -19.19 30.68
C ALA A 48 -22.43 -19.63 29.69
N ALA A 49 -23.61 -19.07 29.79
CA ALA A 49 -24.69 -19.30 28.83
C ALA A 49 -24.36 -18.66 27.46
N LEU A 50 -23.76 -17.46 27.44
CA LEU A 50 -23.29 -16.79 26.22
C LEU A 50 -22.22 -17.62 25.54
N ASP A 51 -21.18 -18.04 26.26
CA ASP A 51 -20.09 -18.86 25.74
C ASP A 51 -20.61 -20.18 25.16
N ARG A 52 -21.56 -20.83 25.83
CA ARG A 52 -22.17 -22.07 25.34
C ARG A 52 -22.96 -21.84 24.05
N LEU A 53 -23.71 -20.73 23.97
CA LEU A 53 -24.43 -20.38 22.74
C LEU A 53 -23.48 -20.14 21.58
N VAL A 54 -22.35 -19.42 21.79
CA VAL A 54 -21.32 -19.16 20.77
C VAL A 54 -20.61 -20.44 20.37
N THR A 55 -20.04 -21.20 21.32
CA THR A 55 -19.22 -22.40 21.04
C THR A 55 -19.99 -23.49 20.29
N SER A 56 -21.26 -23.68 20.59
CA SER A 56 -22.12 -24.66 19.88
C SER A 56 -22.40 -24.26 18.42
N ASN A 57 -22.16 -22.98 18.04
CA ASN A 57 -22.42 -22.45 16.70
C ASN A 57 -21.17 -22.17 15.89
N LEU A 58 -19.95 -22.38 16.44
CA LEU A 58 -18.67 -22.13 15.72
C LEU A 58 -18.57 -22.92 14.40
N ARG A 59 -19.09 -24.15 14.37
CA ARG A 59 -19.12 -24.96 13.13
C ARG A 59 -19.89 -24.29 12.01
N PHE A 60 -20.90 -23.49 12.33
CA PHE A 60 -21.64 -22.74 11.33
C PHE A 60 -20.79 -21.60 10.73
N VAL A 61 -19.98 -20.90 11.56
CA VAL A 61 -19.05 -19.88 11.08
C VAL A 61 -18.10 -20.45 10.03
N VAL A 62 -17.53 -21.64 10.28
CA VAL A 62 -16.66 -22.31 9.30
C VAL A 62 -17.37 -22.53 7.96
N SER A 63 -18.64 -22.95 7.99
CA SER A 63 -19.41 -23.17 6.76
C SER A 63 -19.67 -21.88 5.97
N VAL A 64 -19.79 -20.74 6.66
CA VAL A 64 -19.94 -19.42 6.04
C VAL A 64 -18.60 -18.93 5.53
N ALA A 65 -17.52 -18.98 6.34
CA ALA A 65 -16.19 -18.53 5.98
C ALA A 65 -15.64 -19.23 4.72
N LYS A 66 -15.87 -20.53 4.58
CA LYS A 66 -15.50 -21.30 3.38
C LYS A 66 -16.05 -20.73 2.07
N LYS A 67 -17.21 -20.06 2.10
CA LYS A 67 -17.81 -19.45 0.89
C LYS A 67 -17.11 -18.15 0.46
N TYR A 68 -16.36 -17.54 1.37
CA TYR A 68 -15.64 -16.27 1.16
C TYR A 68 -14.13 -16.47 1.09
N HIS A 69 -13.65 -17.72 1.21
CA HIS A 69 -12.23 -18.01 1.12
C HIS A 69 -11.71 -17.70 -0.26
N ASN A 70 -10.65 -16.89 -0.32
CA ASN A 70 -9.93 -16.50 -1.53
C ASN A 70 -8.42 -16.45 -1.23
N GLU A 71 -7.60 -16.18 -2.25
CA GLU A 71 -6.14 -16.13 -2.12
C GLU A 71 -5.62 -14.96 -1.26
N ARG A 72 -6.47 -13.96 -0.99
CA ARG A 72 -6.08 -12.72 -0.31
C ARG A 72 -6.15 -12.77 1.20
N MET A 73 -6.91 -13.70 1.76
CA MET A 73 -7.10 -13.84 3.20
C MET A 73 -7.20 -15.32 3.58
N SER A 74 -6.49 -15.73 4.64
CA SER A 74 -6.50 -17.12 5.08
C SER A 74 -7.87 -17.55 5.60
N LEU A 75 -8.17 -18.84 5.51
CA LEU A 75 -9.43 -19.38 6.07
C LEU A 75 -9.48 -19.17 7.58
N SER A 76 -8.35 -19.25 8.28
CA SER A 76 -8.26 -19.02 9.73
C SER A 76 -8.68 -17.59 10.07
N ASP A 77 -8.14 -16.58 9.38
CA ASP A 77 -8.48 -15.19 9.64
C ASP A 77 -9.96 -14.90 9.37
N LEU A 78 -10.51 -15.48 8.28
CA LEU A 78 -11.94 -15.35 7.97
C LEU A 78 -12.83 -15.99 9.04
N MET A 79 -12.39 -17.12 9.63
CA MET A 79 -13.11 -17.74 10.73
C MET A 79 -13.05 -16.90 11.99
N ASP A 80 -11.90 -16.31 12.30
CA ASP A 80 -11.74 -15.48 13.50
C ASP A 80 -12.61 -14.21 13.42
N GLU A 81 -12.62 -13.54 12.27
CA GLU A 81 -13.53 -12.41 12.02
C GLU A 81 -15.01 -12.85 12.05
N GLY A 82 -15.31 -14.01 11.49
CA GLY A 82 -16.64 -14.60 11.56
C GLY A 82 -17.06 -14.93 13.00
N ASN A 83 -16.14 -15.41 13.85
CA ASN A 83 -16.38 -15.66 15.26
C ASN A 83 -16.69 -14.37 16.03
N LEU A 84 -15.97 -13.28 15.73
CA LEU A 84 -16.30 -11.95 16.29
C LEU A 84 -17.71 -11.51 15.88
N GLY A 85 -18.10 -11.75 14.63
CA GLY A 85 -19.46 -11.52 14.15
C GLY A 85 -20.49 -12.35 14.90
N LEU A 86 -20.22 -13.64 15.15
CA LEU A 86 -21.08 -14.54 15.90
C LEU A 86 -21.25 -14.08 17.37
N MET A 87 -20.16 -13.65 18.03
CA MET A 87 -20.19 -13.12 19.40
C MET A 87 -21.10 -11.89 19.50
N ARG A 88 -20.93 -10.92 18.59
CA ARG A 88 -21.80 -9.74 18.52
C ARG A 88 -23.26 -10.10 18.27
N ALA A 89 -23.52 -11.14 17.47
CA ALA A 89 -24.86 -11.64 17.25
C ALA A 89 -25.46 -12.24 18.53
N ALA A 90 -24.66 -13.01 19.29
CA ALA A 90 -25.11 -13.66 20.52
C ALA A 90 -25.50 -12.64 21.61
N GLU A 91 -24.72 -11.55 21.75
CA GLU A 91 -25.03 -10.46 22.69
C GLU A 91 -26.32 -9.72 22.36
N ARG A 92 -26.68 -9.62 21.07
CA ARG A 92 -27.83 -8.83 20.59
C ARG A 92 -29.05 -9.69 20.21
N PHE A 93 -28.94 -10.98 20.36
CA PHE A 93 -30.03 -11.90 19.98
C PHE A 93 -31.22 -11.77 20.92
N ASP A 94 -32.44 -11.66 20.33
CA ASP A 94 -33.69 -11.62 21.03
C ASP A 94 -34.56 -12.86 20.68
N GLU A 95 -34.64 -13.79 21.62
CA GLU A 95 -35.42 -15.04 21.50
C GLU A 95 -36.94 -14.81 21.39
N ARG A 96 -37.43 -13.62 21.79
CA ARG A 96 -38.85 -13.26 21.71
C ARG A 96 -39.36 -13.18 20.29
N ARG A 97 -38.44 -12.92 19.31
CA ARG A 97 -38.77 -12.83 17.88
C ARG A 97 -39.07 -14.18 17.24
N LYS A 98 -39.02 -15.28 17.99
CA LYS A 98 -39.30 -16.66 17.54
C LYS A 98 -38.49 -17.12 16.31
N THR A 99 -37.36 -16.47 16.00
CA THR A 99 -36.41 -16.85 14.93
C THR A 99 -35.33 -17.75 15.48
N ARG A 100 -34.74 -18.61 14.62
CA ARG A 100 -33.56 -19.40 14.99
C ARG A 100 -32.35 -18.47 15.17
N PHE A 101 -31.49 -18.77 16.15
CA PHE A 101 -30.26 -18.00 16.36
C PHE A 101 -29.38 -17.94 15.09
N ILE A 102 -29.20 -19.08 14.41
CA ILE A 102 -28.42 -19.18 13.17
C ILE A 102 -28.93 -18.21 12.07
N SER A 103 -30.25 -18.10 11.92
CA SER A 103 -30.87 -17.21 10.91
C SER A 103 -30.57 -15.72 11.17
N TYR A 104 -30.43 -15.35 12.44
CA TYR A 104 -30.02 -14.01 12.84
C TYR A 104 -28.51 -13.83 12.76
N ALA A 105 -27.74 -14.78 13.25
CA ALA A 105 -26.29 -14.73 13.32
C ALA A 105 -25.61 -14.67 11.93
N VAL A 106 -26.19 -15.31 10.91
CA VAL A 106 -25.62 -15.33 9.55
C VAL A 106 -25.36 -13.93 8.99
N TRP A 107 -26.20 -12.96 9.32
CA TRP A 107 -26.03 -11.56 8.87
C TRP A 107 -24.83 -10.89 9.53
N TRP A 108 -24.63 -11.12 10.83
CA TRP A 108 -23.51 -10.61 11.59
C TRP A 108 -22.19 -11.24 11.18
N ILE A 109 -22.18 -12.57 11.00
CA ILE A 109 -21.01 -13.33 10.53
C ILE A 109 -20.61 -12.84 9.15
N ARG A 110 -21.57 -12.75 8.22
CA ARG A 110 -21.31 -12.26 6.86
C ARG A 110 -20.79 -10.83 6.86
N GLN A 111 -21.41 -9.96 7.63
CA GLN A 111 -20.99 -8.56 7.73
C GLN A 111 -19.57 -8.44 8.27
N ALA A 112 -19.20 -9.20 9.31
CA ALA A 112 -17.86 -9.19 9.87
C ALA A 112 -16.82 -9.69 8.84
N ILE A 113 -17.11 -10.81 8.16
CA ILE A 113 -16.22 -11.36 7.12
C ILE A 113 -16.04 -10.36 5.95
N LEU A 114 -17.12 -9.76 5.44
CA LEU A 114 -17.03 -8.79 4.34
C LEU A 114 -16.30 -7.51 4.76
N GLN A 115 -16.48 -7.07 6.00
CA GLN A 115 -15.74 -5.94 6.56
C GLN A 115 -14.24 -6.25 6.62
N ALA A 116 -13.86 -7.42 7.15
CA ALA A 116 -12.47 -7.85 7.22
C ALA A 116 -11.83 -7.98 5.83
N LEU A 117 -12.54 -8.56 4.87
CA LEU A 117 -12.08 -8.64 3.48
C LEU A 117 -11.84 -7.25 2.88
N ALA A 118 -12.70 -6.27 3.15
CA ALA A 118 -12.52 -4.92 2.66
C ALA A 118 -11.36 -4.18 3.34
N ASP A 119 -11.14 -4.43 4.63
CA ASP A 119 -10.13 -3.71 5.43
C ASP A 119 -8.73 -4.33 5.33
N GLN A 120 -8.63 -5.65 5.20
CA GLN A 120 -7.36 -6.39 5.36
C GLN A 120 -6.90 -7.13 4.08
N SER A 121 -7.74 -7.27 3.04
CA SER A 121 -7.38 -8.05 1.84
C SER A 121 -6.38 -7.35 0.91
N HIS A 122 -6.11 -6.08 1.11
CA HIS A 122 -5.20 -5.30 0.30
C HIS A 122 -4.03 -4.78 1.14
N ILE A 123 -2.80 -4.86 0.61
CA ILE A 123 -1.59 -4.30 1.26
C ILE A 123 -1.77 -2.80 1.52
N ILE A 124 -2.31 -2.07 0.54
CA ILE A 124 -2.72 -0.67 0.71
C ILE A 124 -4.21 -0.65 1.00
N ARG A 125 -4.59 -0.19 2.20
CA ARG A 125 -5.99 -0.13 2.64
C ARG A 125 -6.85 0.68 1.67
N ILE A 126 -7.92 0.07 1.19
CA ILE A 126 -8.91 0.70 0.30
C ILE A 126 -10.17 1.00 1.12
N PRO A 127 -10.75 2.22 1.04
CA PRO A 127 -12.03 2.53 1.67
C PRO A 127 -13.14 1.58 1.21
N LEU A 128 -14.04 1.20 2.13
CA LEU A 128 -15.12 0.23 1.88
C LEU A 128 -16.00 0.61 0.66
N SER A 129 -16.26 1.90 0.46
CA SER A 129 -17.02 2.39 -0.70
C SER A 129 -16.34 2.07 -2.03
N ARG A 130 -15.00 2.20 -2.09
CA ARG A 130 -14.21 1.86 -3.27
C ARG A 130 -14.07 0.36 -3.46
N ALA A 131 -13.90 -0.41 -2.38
CA ALA A 131 -13.91 -1.87 -2.44
C ALA A 131 -15.24 -2.42 -2.98
N ALA A 132 -16.37 -1.84 -2.56
CA ALA A 132 -17.69 -2.19 -3.08
C ALA A 132 -17.87 -1.82 -4.57
N ALA A 133 -17.31 -0.68 -5.01
CA ALA A 133 -17.30 -0.29 -6.41
C ALA A 133 -16.45 -1.27 -7.24
N LEU A 134 -15.28 -1.64 -6.74
CA LEU A 134 -14.39 -2.62 -7.38
C LEU A 134 -15.06 -3.98 -7.55
N HIS A 135 -15.73 -4.49 -6.51
CA HIS A 135 -16.47 -5.75 -6.58
C HIS A 135 -17.60 -5.69 -7.62
N ARG A 136 -18.34 -4.57 -7.69
CA ARG A 136 -19.38 -4.37 -8.72
C ARG A 136 -18.78 -4.34 -10.12
N ALA A 137 -17.68 -3.61 -10.32
CA ALA A 137 -16.97 -3.52 -11.59
C ALA A 137 -16.50 -4.90 -12.07
N GLY A 138 -15.88 -5.68 -11.20
CA GLY A 138 -15.45 -7.07 -11.52
C GLY A 138 -16.61 -7.97 -11.89
N LYS A 139 -17.73 -7.89 -11.17
CA LYS A 139 -18.94 -8.66 -11.48
C LYS A 139 -19.52 -8.29 -12.86
N GLN A 140 -19.59 -7.00 -13.20
CA GLN A 140 -20.06 -6.53 -14.49
C GLN A 140 -19.10 -6.90 -15.63
N ALA A 141 -17.78 -6.77 -15.39
CA ALA A 141 -16.77 -7.17 -16.36
C ALA A 141 -16.89 -8.66 -16.71
N ASN A 142 -17.04 -9.53 -15.70
CA ASN A 142 -17.25 -10.96 -15.92
C ASN A 142 -18.54 -11.25 -16.68
N ALA A 143 -19.65 -10.59 -16.36
CA ALA A 143 -20.93 -10.78 -17.05
C ALA A 143 -20.87 -10.33 -18.51
N LEU A 144 -20.26 -9.17 -18.77
CA LEU A 144 -20.03 -8.68 -20.13
C LEU A 144 -19.06 -9.58 -20.91
N GLY A 145 -17.97 -10.02 -20.27
CA GLY A 145 -17.01 -10.96 -20.88
C GLY A 145 -17.67 -12.26 -21.31
N GLN A 146 -18.57 -12.83 -20.49
CA GLN A 146 -19.35 -14.00 -20.85
C GLN A 146 -20.30 -13.75 -22.03
N ALA A 147 -20.92 -12.56 -22.10
CA ALA A 147 -21.84 -12.21 -23.17
C ALA A 147 -21.13 -11.91 -24.49
N LEU A 148 -19.95 -11.26 -24.44
CA LEU A 148 -19.18 -10.83 -25.60
C LEU A 148 -18.19 -11.89 -26.09
N GLY A 149 -17.84 -12.88 -25.27
CA GLY A 149 -16.79 -13.87 -25.57
C GLY A 149 -15.37 -13.29 -25.56
N ARG A 150 -15.19 -12.05 -25.07
CA ARG A 150 -13.91 -11.34 -24.90
C ARG A 150 -13.97 -10.41 -23.69
N ASP A 151 -12.81 -9.93 -23.26
CA ASP A 151 -12.77 -8.90 -22.22
C ASP A 151 -13.45 -7.61 -22.70
N PRO A 152 -14.32 -6.99 -21.85
CA PRO A 152 -15.00 -5.74 -22.20
C PRO A 152 -14.03 -4.55 -22.20
N THR A 153 -14.27 -3.59 -23.07
CA THR A 153 -13.54 -2.32 -23.07
C THR A 153 -13.99 -1.44 -21.90
N HIS A 154 -13.18 -0.43 -21.54
CA HIS A 154 -13.52 0.51 -20.47
C HIS A 154 -14.81 1.30 -20.78
N GLU A 155 -15.06 1.61 -22.06
CA GLU A 155 -16.28 2.25 -22.54
C GLU A 155 -17.51 1.36 -22.34
N GLU A 156 -17.44 0.09 -22.74
CA GLU A 156 -18.51 -0.89 -22.57
C GLU A 156 -18.86 -1.09 -21.09
N LEU A 157 -17.81 -1.19 -20.25
CA LEU A 157 -17.99 -1.33 -18.82
C LEU A 157 -18.59 -0.06 -18.20
N SER A 158 -18.15 1.13 -18.63
CA SER A 158 -18.68 2.43 -18.22
C SER A 158 -20.17 2.57 -18.54
N ALA A 159 -20.56 2.21 -19.76
CA ALA A 159 -21.95 2.19 -20.21
C ALA A 159 -22.81 1.23 -19.35
N SER A 160 -22.29 0.02 -19.08
CA SER A 160 -22.99 -0.97 -18.24
C SER A 160 -23.14 -0.55 -16.78
N MET A 161 -22.16 0.16 -16.23
CA MET A 161 -22.17 0.62 -14.84
C MET A 161 -22.89 1.96 -14.64
N GLY A 162 -23.15 2.70 -15.70
CA GLY A 162 -23.69 4.08 -15.63
C GLY A 162 -22.71 5.05 -14.95
N ALA A 163 -21.40 4.79 -15.04
CA ALA A 163 -20.34 5.58 -14.46
C ALA A 163 -19.47 6.19 -15.55
N SER A 164 -18.74 7.28 -15.27
CA SER A 164 -17.80 7.82 -16.25
C SER A 164 -16.62 6.88 -16.47
N GLU A 165 -16.08 6.85 -17.69
CA GLU A 165 -14.93 6.02 -18.05
C GLU A 165 -13.73 6.22 -17.12
N ARG A 166 -13.45 7.46 -16.73
CA ARG A 166 -12.38 7.80 -15.78
C ARG A 166 -12.57 7.10 -14.44
N VAL A 167 -13.79 7.08 -13.90
CA VAL A 167 -14.10 6.38 -12.63
C VAL A 167 -13.90 4.86 -12.77
N VAL A 168 -14.24 4.31 -13.93
CA VAL A 168 -14.02 2.89 -14.21
C VAL A 168 -12.52 2.57 -14.28
N ILE A 169 -11.74 3.37 -15.01
CA ILE A 169 -10.28 3.21 -15.09
C ILE A 169 -9.65 3.30 -13.70
N ASP A 170 -9.96 4.35 -12.92
CA ASP A 170 -9.45 4.52 -11.55
C ASP A 170 -9.82 3.32 -10.65
N THR A 171 -11.05 2.81 -10.80
CA THR A 171 -11.52 1.64 -10.03
C THR A 171 -10.77 0.37 -10.44
N MET A 172 -10.55 0.16 -11.73
CA MET A 172 -9.83 -1.03 -12.23
C MET A 172 -8.34 -0.98 -11.89
N GLN A 173 -7.74 0.21 -11.81
CA GLN A 173 -6.35 0.35 -11.33
C GLN A 173 -6.18 -0.13 -9.88
N LEU A 174 -7.19 0.04 -9.02
CA LEU A 174 -7.18 -0.49 -7.66
C LEU A 174 -7.21 -2.03 -7.60
N ALA A 175 -7.63 -2.70 -8.68
CA ALA A 175 -7.66 -4.15 -8.79
C ALA A 175 -6.28 -4.78 -9.03
N ARG A 176 -5.28 -3.97 -9.38
CA ARG A 176 -3.94 -4.48 -9.71
C ARG A 176 -3.33 -5.22 -8.52
N ASN A 177 -2.78 -6.38 -8.81
CA ASN A 177 -2.06 -7.15 -7.80
C ASN A 177 -0.68 -6.53 -7.59
N TYR A 178 -0.28 -6.43 -6.34
CA TYR A 178 1.09 -6.08 -5.97
C TYR A 178 1.98 -7.31 -6.15
N VAL A 179 3.16 -7.08 -6.69
CA VAL A 179 4.19 -8.11 -6.84
C VAL A 179 5.23 -7.87 -5.76
N SER A 180 5.69 -8.94 -5.09
CA SER A 180 6.77 -8.83 -4.11
C SER A 180 8.07 -8.46 -4.81
N LEU A 181 8.82 -7.51 -4.27
CA LEU A 181 10.17 -7.18 -4.75
C LEU A 181 11.16 -8.31 -4.48
N ASP A 182 10.88 -9.17 -3.50
CA ASP A 182 11.66 -10.37 -3.22
C ASP A 182 11.27 -11.58 -4.10
N ALA A 183 10.33 -11.39 -5.03
CA ALA A 183 9.96 -12.48 -5.93
C ALA A 183 11.14 -12.88 -6.81
N PRO A 184 11.44 -14.20 -6.96
CA PRO A 184 12.50 -14.66 -7.84
C PRO A 184 12.18 -14.34 -9.29
N VAL A 185 13.17 -13.91 -10.06
CA VAL A 185 13.06 -13.59 -11.47
C VAL A 185 13.73 -14.70 -12.29
N GLY A 186 12.96 -15.44 -13.08
CA GLY A 186 13.47 -16.51 -13.92
C GLY A 186 13.65 -17.85 -13.19
N THR A 187 14.52 -18.70 -13.71
CA THR A 187 14.78 -20.06 -13.21
C THR A 187 15.98 -20.14 -12.25
N ALA A 188 16.74 -19.06 -12.11
CA ALA A 188 17.86 -18.96 -11.17
C ALA A 188 17.33 -18.43 -9.83
N ASP A 189 17.57 -19.19 -8.75
CA ASP A 189 17.04 -18.94 -7.41
C ASP A 189 17.68 -17.70 -6.73
N ASP A 190 18.70 -17.10 -7.34
CA ASP A 190 19.52 -16.05 -6.74
C ASP A 190 19.13 -14.61 -7.13
N ALA A 191 18.34 -14.40 -8.22
CA ALA A 191 17.98 -13.06 -8.68
C ALA A 191 16.55 -12.69 -8.25
N ARG A 192 16.40 -11.56 -7.58
CA ARG A 192 15.12 -11.00 -7.14
C ARG A 192 14.70 -9.83 -8.01
N LEU A 193 13.41 -9.54 -8.06
CA LEU A 193 12.88 -8.39 -8.80
C LEU A 193 13.54 -7.06 -8.32
N LEU A 194 13.85 -6.96 -7.02
CA LEU A 194 14.54 -5.80 -6.44
C LEU A 194 15.89 -5.52 -7.11
N ASP A 195 16.64 -6.55 -7.49
CA ASP A 195 17.99 -6.43 -8.08
C ASP A 195 17.98 -5.79 -9.48
N TYR A 196 16.81 -5.76 -10.12
CA TYR A 196 16.62 -5.15 -11.45
C TYR A 196 16.08 -3.71 -11.40
N LEU A 197 15.73 -3.20 -10.22
CA LEU A 197 15.23 -1.84 -10.10
C LEU A 197 16.39 -0.85 -9.95
N PRO A 198 16.50 0.15 -10.87
CA PRO A 198 17.50 1.20 -10.72
C PRO A 198 17.17 2.09 -9.52
N ASP A 199 18.19 2.55 -8.83
CA ASP A 199 18.07 3.60 -7.81
C ASP A 199 18.16 4.98 -8.46
N ASP A 200 17.01 5.56 -8.77
CA ASP A 200 16.93 6.89 -9.39
C ASP A 200 17.16 8.03 -8.37
N MET A 201 17.23 7.72 -7.07
CA MET A 201 17.37 8.73 -6.02
C MET A 201 18.83 8.98 -5.63
N SER A 202 19.69 8.00 -5.79
CA SER A 202 21.12 8.16 -5.52
C SER A 202 21.85 8.68 -6.76
N PRO A 203 22.65 9.75 -6.62
CA PRO A 203 23.47 10.22 -7.74
C PRO A 203 24.45 9.11 -8.18
N ALA A 204 24.66 8.97 -9.47
CA ALA A 204 25.67 8.04 -9.97
C ALA A 204 27.05 8.45 -9.45
N PRO A 205 27.98 7.49 -9.18
CA PRO A 205 29.34 7.82 -8.74
C PRO A 205 30.06 8.80 -9.65
N ASP A 206 29.78 8.75 -10.94
CA ASP A 206 30.33 9.67 -11.94
C ASP A 206 29.81 11.12 -11.79
N ASP A 207 28.57 11.28 -11.29
CA ASP A 207 27.97 12.61 -11.07
C ASP A 207 28.65 13.33 -9.90
N GLU A 208 29.05 12.62 -8.85
CA GLU A 208 29.80 13.21 -7.73
C GLU A 208 31.19 13.67 -8.18
N ILE A 209 31.86 12.87 -9.02
CA ILE A 209 33.16 13.23 -9.60
C ILE A 209 32.99 14.42 -10.53
N ALA A 210 31.99 14.40 -11.41
CA ALA A 210 31.72 15.51 -12.34
C ALA A 210 31.42 16.81 -11.58
N GLU A 211 30.69 16.72 -10.46
CA GLU A 211 30.40 17.90 -9.63
C GLU A 211 31.64 18.41 -8.90
N SER A 212 32.51 17.53 -8.38
CA SER A 212 33.75 17.93 -7.74
C SER A 212 34.72 18.63 -8.76
N VAL A 213 34.83 18.06 -9.94
CA VAL A 213 35.63 18.67 -11.03
C VAL A 213 35.06 20.04 -11.44
N ARG A 214 33.74 20.16 -11.52
CA ARG A 214 33.05 21.43 -11.82
C ARG A 214 33.31 22.47 -10.74
N GLN A 215 33.27 22.09 -9.48
CA GLN A 215 33.55 22.97 -8.34
C GLN A 215 35.03 23.44 -8.35
N ASP A 216 35.96 22.53 -8.60
CA ASP A 216 37.38 22.87 -8.70
C ASP A 216 37.67 23.78 -9.88
N PHE A 217 37.00 23.56 -11.01
CA PHE A 217 37.12 24.46 -12.19
C PHE A 217 36.60 25.86 -11.85
N VAL A 218 35.42 25.96 -11.21
CA VAL A 218 34.86 27.26 -10.79
C VAL A 218 35.78 27.96 -9.78
N ARG A 219 36.31 27.21 -8.80
CA ARG A 219 37.25 27.73 -7.79
C ARG A 219 38.51 28.29 -8.46
N GLY A 220 39.12 27.55 -9.37
CA GLY A 220 40.28 27.98 -10.13
C GLY A 220 39.99 29.18 -11.04
N ALA A 221 38.79 29.29 -11.61
CA ALA A 221 38.36 30.44 -12.38
C ALA A 221 38.21 31.71 -11.51
N LEU A 222 37.67 31.57 -10.31
CA LEU A 222 37.50 32.66 -9.34
C LEU A 222 38.86 33.18 -8.81
N GLU A 223 39.87 32.31 -8.64
CA GLU A 223 41.21 32.69 -8.18
C GLU A 223 41.95 33.57 -9.18
N ARG A 224 41.61 33.48 -10.47
CA ARG A 224 42.18 34.30 -11.53
C ARG A 224 41.64 35.74 -11.57
N LEU A 225 40.55 36.00 -10.83
CA LEU A 225 39.95 37.33 -10.73
C LEU A 225 40.68 38.19 -9.70
N LYS A 226 40.53 39.51 -9.82
CA LYS A 226 40.99 40.44 -8.76
C LYS A 226 40.25 40.20 -7.50
N GLY A 227 40.89 40.31 -6.33
CA GLY A 227 40.33 39.93 -5.03
C GLY A 227 38.93 40.51 -4.73
N ARG A 228 38.65 41.76 -5.09
CA ARG A 228 37.32 42.36 -4.93
C ARG A 228 36.28 41.78 -5.89
N GLU A 229 36.66 41.43 -7.10
CA GLU A 229 35.76 40.82 -8.10
C GLU A 229 35.39 39.39 -7.69
N ALA A 230 36.34 38.60 -7.20
CA ALA A 230 36.14 37.28 -6.69
C ALA A 230 35.20 37.28 -5.45
N ILE A 231 35.41 38.19 -4.51
CA ILE A 231 34.56 38.33 -3.31
C ILE A 231 33.11 38.65 -3.70
N VAL A 232 32.88 39.59 -4.61
CA VAL A 232 31.54 39.96 -5.08
C VAL A 232 30.82 38.76 -5.70
N LEU A 233 31.50 37.97 -6.56
CA LEU A 233 30.89 36.77 -7.16
C LEU A 233 30.64 35.67 -6.14
N LYS A 234 31.56 35.43 -5.21
CA LYS A 234 31.39 34.47 -4.13
C LYS A 234 30.14 34.75 -3.27
N LEU A 235 29.98 36.02 -2.89
CA LEU A 235 28.83 36.45 -2.11
C LEU A 235 27.53 36.43 -2.91
N TYR A 236 27.56 36.79 -4.20
CA TYR A 236 26.37 36.84 -5.04
C TYR A 236 25.81 35.47 -5.37
N PHE A 237 26.68 34.48 -5.65
CA PHE A 237 26.27 33.12 -6.00
C PHE A 237 26.24 32.17 -4.78
N GLY A 238 26.67 32.60 -3.60
CA GLY A 238 26.66 31.75 -2.40
C GLY A 238 27.70 30.64 -2.42
N PHE A 239 28.91 30.87 -3.00
CA PHE A 239 29.98 29.88 -2.97
C PHE A 239 30.55 29.68 -1.56
N ASP A 240 31.24 28.56 -1.36
CA ASP A 240 31.88 28.17 -0.10
C ASP A 240 30.86 27.96 1.06
N GLY A 241 29.62 27.49 0.76
CA GLY A 241 28.58 27.18 1.76
C GLY A 241 27.84 28.39 2.31
N ASN A 242 28.04 29.58 1.71
CA ASN A 242 27.29 30.77 2.09
C ASN A 242 25.97 30.86 1.32
N GLU A 243 24.94 31.46 1.92
CA GLU A 243 23.72 31.81 1.21
C GLU A 243 23.98 32.94 0.18
N PRO A 244 23.34 32.91 -0.99
CA PRO A 244 23.48 33.98 -2.00
C PRO A 244 22.90 35.28 -1.46
N LEU A 245 23.69 36.36 -1.57
CA LEU A 245 23.33 37.70 -1.12
C LEU A 245 22.85 38.58 -2.28
N THR A 246 21.94 39.50 -1.98
CA THR A 246 21.49 40.53 -2.91
C THR A 246 22.55 41.55 -3.15
N LEU A 247 22.47 42.29 -4.29
CA LEU A 247 23.44 43.36 -4.60
C LEU A 247 23.49 44.48 -3.56
N GLU A 248 22.40 44.71 -2.85
CA GLU A 248 22.26 45.69 -1.78
C GLU A 248 23.01 45.26 -0.53
N GLU A 249 22.79 44.01 -0.08
CA GLU A 249 23.47 43.40 1.06
C GLU A 249 24.96 43.32 0.86
N ILE A 250 25.42 42.96 -0.38
CA ILE A 250 26.84 42.96 -0.75
C ILE A 250 27.37 44.36 -0.68
N GLY A 251 26.63 45.38 -1.14
CA GLY A 251 26.99 46.78 -1.07
C GLY A 251 27.22 47.24 0.35
N LEU A 252 26.30 46.93 1.26
CA LEU A 252 26.40 47.20 2.70
C LEU A 252 27.65 46.55 3.32
N ARG A 253 27.90 45.27 2.98
CA ARG A 253 29.01 44.49 3.52
C ARG A 253 30.41 44.99 3.03
N LEU A 254 30.47 45.50 1.82
CA LEU A 254 31.71 45.99 1.22
C LEU A 254 31.89 47.51 1.27
N GLY A 255 30.93 48.25 1.84
CA GLY A 255 30.98 49.72 1.93
C GLY A 255 30.86 50.43 0.59
N VAL A 256 30.11 49.89 -0.38
CA VAL A 256 29.94 50.42 -1.73
C VAL A 256 28.46 50.47 -2.12
N THR A 257 28.12 51.32 -3.11
CA THR A 257 26.73 51.40 -3.59
C THR A 257 26.33 50.17 -4.37
N ARG A 258 25.02 49.83 -4.35
CA ARG A 258 24.40 48.72 -5.13
C ARG A 258 24.84 48.75 -6.61
N GLU A 259 24.85 49.95 -7.22
CA GLU A 259 25.24 50.10 -8.62
C GLU A 259 26.71 49.76 -8.82
N ARG A 260 27.56 50.11 -7.87
CA ARG A 260 28.97 49.74 -7.92
C ARG A 260 29.22 48.26 -7.84
N VAL A 261 28.45 47.54 -7.02
CA VAL A 261 28.49 46.07 -6.93
C VAL A 261 28.06 45.47 -8.27
N ARG A 262 26.97 45.98 -8.88
CA ARG A 262 26.51 45.54 -10.21
C ARG A 262 27.63 45.66 -11.28
N GLN A 263 28.27 46.83 -11.31
CA GLN A 263 29.41 47.07 -12.27
C GLN A 263 30.55 46.09 -12.03
N ILE A 264 30.91 45.81 -10.78
CA ILE A 264 31.98 44.87 -10.43
C ILE A 264 31.58 43.46 -10.87
N LYS A 265 30.34 43.03 -10.59
CA LYS A 265 29.81 41.73 -11.00
C LYS A 265 29.88 41.56 -12.53
N GLU A 266 29.37 42.52 -13.29
CA GLU A 266 29.34 42.45 -14.76
C GLU A 266 30.74 42.39 -15.35
N ARG A 267 31.67 43.21 -14.80
CA ARG A 267 33.06 43.21 -15.24
C ARG A 267 33.76 41.90 -14.92
N ALA A 268 33.49 41.31 -13.76
CA ALA A 268 34.04 40.02 -13.37
C ALA A 268 33.54 38.90 -14.29
N LEU A 269 32.22 38.85 -14.55
CA LEU A 269 31.62 37.87 -15.47
C LEU A 269 32.17 38.03 -16.92
N PHE A 270 32.34 39.25 -17.39
CA PHE A 270 32.94 39.50 -18.72
C PHE A 270 34.37 38.97 -18.79
N ARG A 271 35.17 39.16 -17.74
CA ARG A 271 36.54 38.63 -17.67
C ARG A 271 36.58 37.12 -17.67
N LEU A 272 35.71 36.47 -16.92
CA LEU A 272 35.58 35.02 -16.88
C LEU A 272 35.25 34.48 -18.30
N ARG A 273 34.21 35.02 -18.93
CA ARG A 273 33.82 34.60 -20.30
C ARG A 273 34.96 34.73 -21.30
N LYS A 274 35.74 35.83 -21.21
CA LYS A 274 36.88 36.05 -22.12
C LYS A 274 38.04 35.09 -21.83
N SER A 275 38.25 34.68 -20.57
CA SER A 275 39.31 33.72 -20.23
C SER A 275 38.94 32.31 -20.66
N GLU A 276 37.68 31.91 -20.50
CA GLU A 276 37.18 30.60 -20.93
C GLU A 276 37.15 30.43 -22.45
N SER A 277 36.71 31.45 -23.20
CA SER A 277 36.74 31.43 -24.65
C SER A 277 38.15 31.22 -25.20
N ARG A 278 39.20 31.73 -24.50
CA ARG A 278 40.60 31.49 -24.87
C ARG A 278 41.08 30.08 -24.52
N MET A 279 40.54 29.45 -23.45
CA MET A 279 40.89 28.08 -23.12
C MET A 279 40.22 27.07 -24.06
N LEU A 280 38.92 27.26 -24.39
CA LEU A 280 38.23 26.44 -25.39
C LEU A 280 38.79 26.56 -26.81
N ALA A 281 39.43 27.70 -27.15
CA ALA A 281 40.10 27.89 -28.45
C ALA A 281 41.53 27.33 -28.47
N ALA A 282 42.08 26.91 -27.32
CA ALA A 282 43.41 26.35 -27.18
C ALA A 282 43.45 24.83 -27.02
N VAL A 283 42.27 24.18 -26.96
CA VAL A 283 42.03 22.72 -26.98
C VAL A 283 41.47 22.32 -28.35
#